data_ea204ffb84f590049d2fa8387934e022
#
_entry.id   ea204ffb84f590049d2fa8387934e022
#
_cell.length_a   1.000
_cell.length_b   1.000
_cell.length_c   1.000
_cell.angle_alpha   90.00
_cell.angle_beta   90.00
_cell.angle_gamma   90.00
#
_symmetry.space_group_name_H-M   'P 1'
#
loop_
_entity.id
_entity.type
_entity.pdbx_description
1 polymer ?
#
loop_
_entity_poly.entity_id
_entity_poly.type
_entity_poly.pdbx_seq_one_letter_code
_entity_poly.pdbx_strand_id
1 'polypeptide(L)'
;GVTAVAGNASLPKTYENLRRTLALLGANEVRVAAGADVPLVRPLWVAPYVHGDSGLDGAELPEPTGVEHAAGAVDLIVTLLREASEPVTLVPLGPLTNIAILLRDHPELKSKIAHICWMGGAIAEGNVTASAEFNSYVDPDAAAIVFAAGIPITMVCLDATHRALTGEAAMKRLDAAGTLPAKIFADLLRFYAIFHKDRYDWPASAVHDA
;
A
#
# COMPACT_ATOMS: atom_id res chain seq x y z
N GLY A 1 -7.14 -10.29 6.63
CA GLY A 1 -7.43 -8.92 7.02
C GLY A 1 -6.57 -7.92 6.27
N VAL A 2 -7.00 -6.67 6.22
CA VAL A 2 -6.26 -5.57 5.59
C VAL A 2 -6.19 -4.39 6.55
N THR A 3 -5.05 -3.71 6.59
CA THR A 3 -4.85 -2.56 7.47
C THR A 3 -4.38 -1.35 6.66
N ALA A 4 -4.86 -0.17 7.01
CA ALA A 4 -4.38 1.09 6.43
C ALA A 4 -3.20 1.67 7.24
N VAL A 5 -2.43 2.50 6.58
CA VAL A 5 -1.37 3.33 7.18
C VAL A 5 -1.34 4.67 6.44
N ALA A 6 -0.94 5.74 7.11
CA ALA A 6 -0.67 7.00 6.43
C ALA A 6 0.55 6.87 5.52
N GLY A 7 0.48 7.44 4.33
CA GLY A 7 1.54 7.37 3.32
C GLY A 7 1.20 8.31 2.16
N ASN A 8 0.75 7.77 1.03
CA ASN A 8 0.34 8.57 -0.14
C ASN A 8 -0.68 9.66 0.21
N ALA A 9 -1.55 9.40 1.19
CA ALA A 9 -2.48 10.34 1.79
C ALA A 9 -2.52 10.18 3.31
N SER A 10 -3.25 11.06 4.01
CA SER A 10 -3.49 10.93 5.45
C SER A 10 -4.28 9.66 5.78
N LEU A 11 -4.13 9.15 7.01
CA LEU A 11 -4.81 7.92 7.42
C LEU A 11 -6.33 7.93 7.21
N PRO A 12 -7.08 9.01 7.52
CA PRO A 12 -8.52 9.02 7.22
C PRO A 12 -8.83 8.73 5.76
N LYS A 13 -8.04 9.30 4.82
CA LYS A 13 -8.23 9.09 3.38
C LYS A 13 -7.83 7.67 2.96
N THR A 14 -6.66 7.17 3.39
CA THR A 14 -6.21 5.82 3.03
C THR A 14 -7.14 4.75 3.61
N TYR A 15 -7.67 4.95 4.82
CA TYR A 15 -8.61 4.02 5.44
C TYR A 15 -9.98 4.03 4.74
N GLU A 16 -10.49 5.21 4.40
CA GLU A 16 -11.73 5.34 3.63
C GLU A 16 -11.59 4.69 2.24
N ASN A 17 -10.50 4.95 1.54
CA ASN A 17 -10.19 4.36 0.23
C ASN A 17 -10.07 2.84 0.30
N LEU A 18 -9.45 2.29 1.34
CA LEU A 18 -9.41 0.85 1.59
C LEU A 18 -10.82 0.27 1.66
N ARG A 19 -11.70 0.86 2.46
CA ARG A 19 -13.07 0.36 2.66
C ARG A 19 -13.91 0.46 1.39
N ARG A 20 -13.78 1.57 0.65
CA ARG A 20 -14.44 1.76 -0.65
C ARG A 20 -13.96 0.75 -1.70
N THR A 21 -12.65 0.44 -1.68
CA THR A 21 -12.09 -0.57 -2.58
C THR A 21 -12.61 -1.97 -2.26
N LEU A 22 -12.72 -2.34 -1.00
CA LEU A 22 -13.30 -3.62 -0.60
C LEU A 22 -14.80 -3.70 -0.96
N ALA A 23 -15.54 -2.61 -0.78
CA ALA A 23 -16.95 -2.53 -1.22
C ALA A 23 -17.07 -2.72 -2.74
N LEU A 24 -16.21 -2.07 -3.53
CA LEU A 24 -16.15 -2.23 -4.98
C LEU A 24 -15.92 -3.68 -5.41
N LEU A 25 -15.09 -4.40 -4.65
CA LEU A 25 -14.74 -5.81 -4.91
C LEU A 25 -15.74 -6.80 -4.31
N GLY A 26 -16.74 -6.33 -3.56
CA GLY A 26 -17.68 -7.19 -2.84
C GLY A 26 -17.07 -7.98 -1.68
N ALA A 27 -15.88 -7.55 -1.19
CA ALA A 27 -15.12 -8.23 -0.14
C ALA A 27 -15.49 -7.71 1.27
N ASN A 28 -16.78 -7.64 1.57
CA ASN A 28 -17.32 -6.98 2.74
C ASN A 28 -17.04 -7.71 4.07
N GLU A 29 -16.71 -9.00 4.01
CA GLU A 29 -16.37 -9.84 5.18
C GLU A 29 -14.92 -9.69 5.62
N VAL A 30 -14.07 -9.01 4.83
CA VAL A 30 -12.66 -8.80 5.17
C VAL A 30 -12.54 -7.85 6.36
N ARG A 31 -11.90 -8.32 7.44
CA ARG A 31 -11.60 -7.47 8.61
C ARG A 31 -10.63 -6.37 8.23
N VAL A 32 -10.96 -5.13 8.58
CA VAL A 32 -10.17 -3.93 8.30
C VAL A 32 -9.88 -3.13 9.55
N ALA A 33 -8.72 -2.49 9.61
CA ALA A 33 -8.37 -1.59 10.70
C ALA A 33 -7.56 -0.39 10.22
N ALA A 34 -7.80 0.76 10.85
CA ALA A 34 -6.95 1.93 10.74
C ALA A 34 -5.66 1.75 11.54
N GLY A 35 -4.53 2.18 11.00
CA GLY A 35 -3.22 2.04 11.62
C GLY A 35 -2.59 3.35 12.03
N ALA A 36 -1.27 3.46 11.83
CA ALA A 36 -0.52 4.66 12.16
C ALA A 36 -0.89 5.83 11.25
N ASP A 37 -1.18 6.98 11.85
CA ASP A 37 -1.50 8.24 11.18
C ASP A 37 -0.27 9.11 10.92
N VAL A 38 0.85 8.77 11.55
CA VAL A 38 2.16 9.45 11.38
C VAL A 38 3.28 8.42 11.39
N PRO A 39 4.43 8.73 10.75
CA PRO A 39 5.66 7.96 10.86
C PRO A 39 6.19 7.92 12.31
N LEU A 40 7.09 6.97 12.62
CA LEU A 40 7.62 6.78 13.99
C LEU A 40 8.33 8.02 14.54
N VAL A 41 9.07 8.77 13.72
CA VAL A 41 9.93 9.87 14.18
C VAL A 41 9.67 11.17 13.43
N ARG A 42 9.57 11.11 12.11
CA ARG A 42 9.46 12.31 11.27
C ARG A 42 8.01 12.74 11.01
N PRO A 43 7.75 13.99 10.59
CA PRO A 43 6.43 14.39 10.17
C PRO A 43 5.97 13.61 8.93
N LEU A 44 4.66 13.41 8.80
CA LEU A 44 4.08 12.74 7.64
C LEU A 44 4.34 13.57 6.36
N TRP A 45 4.79 12.87 5.33
CA TRP A 45 4.91 13.37 3.97
C TRP A 45 3.90 12.66 3.08
N VAL A 46 3.02 13.40 2.41
CA VAL A 46 1.97 12.87 1.53
C VAL A 46 2.23 13.26 0.06
N ALA A 47 1.62 12.52 -0.88
CA ALA A 47 1.86 12.67 -2.31
C ALA A 47 0.59 13.07 -3.11
N PRO A 48 -0.08 14.20 -2.80
CA PRO A 48 -1.27 14.63 -3.55
C PRO A 48 -0.94 14.97 -5.01
N TYR A 49 0.30 15.34 -5.31
CA TYR A 49 0.78 15.60 -6.66
C TYR A 49 0.83 14.34 -7.55
N VAL A 50 0.69 13.13 -6.96
CA VAL A 50 0.63 11.85 -7.68
C VAL A 50 -0.78 11.27 -7.66
N HIS A 51 -1.41 11.24 -6.48
CA HIS A 51 -2.64 10.49 -6.22
C HIS A 51 -3.88 11.38 -6.10
N GLY A 52 -3.71 12.70 -6.26
CA GLY A 52 -4.78 13.67 -6.06
C GLY A 52 -5.11 13.91 -4.59
N ASP A 53 -6.09 14.77 -4.35
CA ASP A 53 -6.47 15.17 -3.00
C ASP A 53 -7.14 14.05 -2.19
N SER A 54 -7.92 13.19 -2.84
CA SER A 54 -8.54 12.04 -2.17
C SER A 54 -7.56 10.88 -1.93
N GLY A 55 -6.45 10.84 -2.66
CA GLY A 55 -5.52 9.71 -2.71
C GLY A 55 -5.93 8.63 -3.72
N LEU A 56 -7.11 8.76 -4.36
CA LEU A 56 -7.61 7.92 -5.45
C LEU A 56 -8.43 8.78 -6.43
N ASP A 57 -7.89 9.95 -6.81
CA ASP A 57 -8.55 10.79 -7.79
C ASP A 57 -8.58 10.10 -9.17
N GLY A 58 -9.59 10.47 -9.98
CA GLY A 58 -9.81 9.91 -11.31
C GLY A 58 -11.02 8.98 -11.41
N ALA A 59 -11.56 8.48 -10.29
CA ALA A 59 -12.77 7.67 -10.26
C ALA A 59 -13.59 7.88 -8.99
N GLU A 60 -14.89 7.64 -9.09
CA GLU A 60 -15.80 7.58 -7.93
C GLU A 60 -15.96 6.13 -7.48
N LEU A 61 -15.52 5.84 -6.26
CA LEU A 61 -15.71 4.54 -5.64
C LEU A 61 -17.06 4.50 -4.90
N PRO A 62 -17.65 3.29 -4.74
CA PRO A 62 -18.88 3.13 -3.97
C PRO A 62 -18.69 3.54 -2.49
N GLU A 63 -19.81 3.74 -1.80
CA GLU A 63 -19.77 3.98 -0.36
C GLU A 63 -19.13 2.80 0.38
N PRO A 64 -18.38 3.06 1.46
CA PRO A 64 -17.66 2.02 2.17
C PRO A 64 -18.60 1.06 2.89
N THR A 65 -18.27 -0.22 2.81
CA THR A 65 -18.94 -1.29 3.56
C THR A 65 -17.88 -2.13 4.28
N GLY A 66 -18.31 -3.14 5.06
CA GLY A 66 -17.41 -4.08 5.70
C GLY A 66 -17.34 -3.93 7.21
N VAL A 67 -16.61 -4.85 7.84
CA VAL A 67 -16.49 -4.96 9.30
C VAL A 67 -15.22 -4.25 9.76
N GLU A 68 -15.42 -3.15 10.49
CA GLU A 68 -14.31 -2.44 11.12
C GLU A 68 -13.80 -3.18 12.36
N HIS A 69 -12.49 -3.27 12.48
CA HIS A 69 -11.84 -3.73 13.71
C HIS A 69 -11.51 -2.51 14.57
N ALA A 70 -12.23 -2.35 15.66
CA ALA A 70 -12.17 -1.12 16.47
C ALA A 70 -10.83 -0.89 17.21
N ALA A 71 -10.02 -1.94 17.37
CA ALA A 71 -8.79 -1.87 18.16
C ALA A 71 -7.54 -1.40 17.39
N GLY A 72 -7.65 -1.12 16.09
CA GLY A 72 -6.53 -0.64 15.28
C GLY A 72 -5.76 -1.73 14.53
N ALA A 73 -4.83 -1.27 13.65
CA ALA A 73 -4.12 -2.15 12.71
C ALA A 73 -3.22 -3.19 13.40
N VAL A 74 -2.45 -2.76 14.39
CA VAL A 74 -1.51 -3.65 15.09
C VAL A 74 -2.29 -4.74 15.83
N ASP A 75 -3.37 -4.38 16.51
CA ASP A 75 -4.21 -5.34 17.23
C ASP A 75 -4.89 -6.34 16.27
N LEU A 76 -5.33 -5.88 15.10
CA LEU A 76 -5.85 -6.76 14.06
C LEU A 76 -4.78 -7.74 13.58
N ILE A 77 -3.57 -7.27 13.29
CA ILE A 77 -2.47 -8.15 12.86
C ILE A 77 -2.11 -9.15 13.97
N VAL A 78 -2.00 -8.71 15.21
CA VAL A 78 -1.77 -9.57 16.38
C VAL A 78 -2.83 -10.67 16.49
N THR A 79 -4.09 -10.30 16.35
CA THR A 79 -5.22 -11.24 16.37
C THR A 79 -5.08 -12.28 15.25
N LEU A 80 -4.85 -11.82 14.01
CA LEU A 80 -4.70 -12.71 12.86
C LEU A 80 -3.49 -13.65 12.97
N LEU A 81 -2.36 -13.16 13.48
CA LEU A 81 -1.18 -13.99 13.72
C LEU A 81 -1.41 -15.04 14.81
N ARG A 82 -2.16 -14.71 15.86
CA ARG A 82 -2.52 -15.65 16.93
C ARG A 82 -3.52 -16.71 16.47
N GLU A 83 -4.49 -16.32 15.63
CA GLU A 83 -5.49 -17.23 15.05
C GLU A 83 -4.89 -18.17 14.00
N ALA A 84 -3.80 -17.78 13.35
CA ALA A 84 -3.18 -18.56 12.28
C ALA A 84 -2.58 -19.87 12.81
N SER A 85 -2.91 -20.98 12.15
CA SER A 85 -2.35 -22.32 12.42
C SER A 85 -0.89 -22.46 11.95
N GLU A 86 -0.52 -21.66 10.93
CA GLU A 86 0.82 -21.64 10.33
C GLU A 86 1.37 -20.22 10.25
N PRO A 87 2.70 -20.02 10.13
CA PRO A 87 3.27 -18.70 9.93
C PRO A 87 2.75 -18.01 8.68
N VAL A 88 2.49 -16.72 8.79
CA VAL A 88 1.82 -15.87 7.79
C VAL A 88 2.82 -15.03 7.01
N THR A 89 2.58 -14.82 5.73
CA THR A 89 3.26 -13.79 4.95
C THR A 89 2.55 -12.46 5.13
N LEU A 90 3.30 -11.43 5.52
CA LEU A 90 2.82 -10.04 5.54
C LEU A 90 3.17 -9.38 4.19
N VAL A 91 2.23 -8.63 3.63
CA VAL A 91 2.39 -7.93 2.34
C VAL A 91 2.16 -6.43 2.52
N PRO A 92 3.14 -5.69 3.04
CA PRO A 92 3.03 -4.23 3.13
C PRO A 92 3.17 -3.58 1.75
N LEU A 93 2.24 -2.70 1.39
CA LEU A 93 2.22 -1.94 0.14
C LEU A 93 2.45 -0.44 0.38
N GLY A 94 2.74 -0.05 1.61
CA GLY A 94 3.00 1.32 2.03
C GLY A 94 4.18 1.41 3.00
N PRO A 95 4.31 2.54 3.73
CA PRO A 95 5.30 2.69 4.79
C PRO A 95 5.19 1.58 5.83
N LEU A 96 6.33 1.15 6.36
CA LEU A 96 6.42 -0.01 7.27
C LEU A 96 6.01 0.29 8.72
N THR A 97 5.42 1.45 9.01
CA THR A 97 5.12 1.92 10.36
C THR A 97 4.33 0.91 11.19
N ASN A 98 3.22 0.36 10.64
CA ASN A 98 2.41 -0.64 11.35
C ASN A 98 3.22 -1.91 11.67
N ILE A 99 4.08 -2.36 10.75
CA ILE A 99 4.89 -3.57 10.92
C ILE A 99 5.99 -3.33 11.95
N ALA A 100 6.61 -2.15 11.94
CA ALA A 100 7.62 -1.78 12.92
C ALA A 100 7.05 -1.71 14.34
N ILE A 101 5.86 -1.12 14.51
CA ILE A 101 5.15 -1.09 15.79
C ILE A 101 4.82 -2.53 16.25
N LEU A 102 4.28 -3.36 15.37
CA LEU A 102 4.03 -4.78 15.67
C LEU A 102 5.28 -5.48 16.18
N LEU A 103 6.42 -5.35 15.49
CA LEU A 103 7.66 -6.06 15.83
C LEU A 103 8.32 -5.53 17.10
N ARG A 104 8.14 -4.24 17.39
CA ARG A 104 8.63 -3.59 18.62
C ARG A 104 7.81 -4.02 19.84
N ASP A 105 6.49 -3.97 19.73
CA ASP A 105 5.56 -4.13 20.85
C ASP A 105 5.15 -5.60 21.08
N HIS A 106 5.27 -6.45 20.05
CA HIS A 106 4.95 -7.88 20.06
C HIS A 106 6.08 -8.75 19.51
N PRO A 107 7.31 -8.65 20.05
CA PRO A 107 8.46 -9.40 19.52
C PRO A 107 8.29 -10.93 19.58
N GLU A 108 7.42 -11.44 20.47
CA GLU A 108 7.07 -12.84 20.58
C GLU A 108 6.36 -13.40 19.33
N LEU A 109 5.70 -12.53 18.56
CA LEU A 109 4.99 -12.94 17.35
C LEU A 109 5.88 -13.07 16.10
N LYS A 110 7.17 -12.75 16.18
CA LYS A 110 8.09 -12.90 15.04
C LYS A 110 8.09 -14.30 14.45
N SER A 111 7.98 -15.35 15.28
CA SER A 111 7.92 -16.73 14.83
C SER A 111 6.65 -17.09 14.07
N LYS A 112 5.62 -16.26 14.16
CA LYS A 112 4.36 -16.38 13.41
C LYS A 112 4.41 -15.68 12.04
N ILE A 113 5.51 -15.02 11.71
CA ILE A 113 5.69 -14.33 10.43
C ILE A 113 6.70 -15.14 9.61
N ALA A 114 6.23 -15.79 8.54
CA ALA A 114 7.07 -16.58 7.66
C ALA A 114 7.94 -15.68 6.76
N HIS A 115 7.36 -14.58 6.28
CA HIS A 115 7.97 -13.72 5.28
C HIS A 115 7.33 -12.33 5.27
N ILE A 116 8.08 -11.33 4.84
CA ILE A 116 7.58 -10.00 4.54
C ILE A 116 7.86 -9.73 3.06
N CYS A 117 6.80 -9.55 2.25
CA CYS A 117 6.90 -9.12 0.86
C CYS A 117 6.50 -7.65 0.79
N TRP A 118 7.47 -6.77 0.70
CA TRP A 118 7.26 -5.31 0.81
C TRP A 118 7.46 -4.58 -0.52
N MET A 119 6.44 -3.80 -0.95
CA MET A 119 6.66 -2.80 -1.99
C MET A 119 7.31 -1.56 -1.38
N GLY A 120 8.55 -1.31 -1.77
CA GLY A 120 9.32 -0.17 -1.30
C GLY A 120 10.79 -0.27 -1.65
N GLY A 121 11.50 0.82 -1.41
CA GLY A 121 12.94 0.89 -1.66
C GLY A 121 13.32 1.04 -3.13
N ALA A 122 14.61 1.30 -3.33
CA ALA A 122 15.23 1.42 -4.63
C ALA A 122 16.69 0.95 -4.55
N ILE A 123 17.22 0.42 -5.66
CA ILE A 123 18.62 0.02 -5.78
C ILE A 123 19.38 1.04 -6.62
N ALA A 124 18.89 1.35 -7.81
CA ALA A 124 19.53 2.28 -8.73
C ALA A 124 19.13 3.73 -8.46
N GLU A 125 17.83 4.03 -8.50
CA GLU A 125 17.31 5.41 -8.37
C GLU A 125 16.04 5.45 -7.51
N GLY A 126 15.96 6.47 -6.64
CA GLY A 126 14.75 6.80 -5.89
C GLY A 126 13.74 7.59 -6.73
N ASN A 127 12.53 7.79 -6.18
CA ASN A 127 11.49 8.62 -6.78
C ASN A 127 11.19 9.91 -5.98
N VAL A 128 11.61 9.97 -4.70
CA VAL A 128 11.47 11.18 -3.85
C VAL A 128 12.79 11.92 -3.77
N THR A 129 13.88 11.21 -3.52
CA THR A 129 15.26 11.74 -3.63
C THR A 129 16.03 10.90 -4.65
N ALA A 130 17.29 11.24 -4.91
CA ALA A 130 18.13 10.47 -5.82
C ALA A 130 18.24 8.97 -5.45
N SER A 131 18.12 8.64 -4.17
CA SER A 131 18.28 7.26 -3.67
C SER A 131 17.08 6.71 -2.90
N ALA A 132 16.12 7.56 -2.48
CA ALA A 132 15.02 7.12 -1.65
C ALA A 132 13.72 6.94 -2.45
N GLU A 133 13.13 5.76 -2.33
CA GLU A 133 11.77 5.47 -2.74
C GLU A 133 10.78 5.98 -1.68
N PHE A 134 9.54 6.29 -2.10
CA PHE A 134 8.54 6.97 -1.30
C PHE A 134 8.20 6.27 0.03
N ASN A 135 7.89 4.97 0.02
CA ASN A 135 7.53 4.24 1.23
C ASN A 135 8.68 4.19 2.24
N SER A 136 9.91 4.04 1.74
CA SER A 136 11.13 4.15 2.55
C SER A 136 11.36 5.57 3.08
N TYR A 137 11.08 6.58 2.24
CA TYR A 137 11.28 7.98 2.61
C TYR A 137 10.31 8.46 3.68
N VAL A 138 9.05 8.00 3.62
CA VAL A 138 8.02 8.38 4.60
C VAL A 138 8.37 7.90 6.00
N ASP A 139 8.82 6.65 6.18
CA ASP A 139 9.21 6.14 7.51
C ASP A 139 10.48 5.27 7.45
N PRO A 140 11.68 5.87 7.33
CA PRO A 140 12.93 5.12 7.30
C PRO A 140 13.26 4.46 8.64
N ASP A 141 12.78 5.00 9.77
CA ASP A 141 12.98 4.41 11.07
C ASP A 141 12.20 3.10 11.20
N ALA A 142 10.98 3.07 10.68
CA ALA A 142 10.22 1.82 10.59
C ALA A 142 10.90 0.81 9.66
N ALA A 143 11.39 1.25 8.50
CA ALA A 143 12.15 0.39 7.59
C ALA A 143 13.37 -0.22 8.28
N ALA A 144 14.16 0.59 9.00
CA ALA A 144 15.33 0.10 9.74
C ALA A 144 14.96 -0.97 10.78
N ILE A 145 13.89 -0.78 11.55
CA ILE A 145 13.39 -1.76 12.53
C ILE A 145 13.01 -3.07 11.85
N VAL A 146 12.26 -3.00 10.74
CA VAL A 146 11.78 -4.19 10.03
C VAL A 146 12.93 -4.95 9.40
N PHE A 147 13.87 -4.28 8.75
CA PHE A 147 15.05 -4.92 8.15
C PHE A 147 15.98 -5.55 9.20
N ALA A 148 16.07 -4.96 10.39
CA ALA A 148 16.85 -5.52 11.50
C ALA A 148 16.15 -6.68 12.25
N ALA A 149 14.87 -6.98 11.94
CA ALA A 149 14.09 -7.93 12.71
C ALA A 149 14.51 -9.40 12.55
N GLY A 150 15.29 -9.73 11.51
CA GLY A 150 15.72 -11.10 11.23
C GLY A 150 14.64 -12.00 10.57
N ILE A 151 13.56 -11.39 10.08
CA ILE A 151 12.53 -12.08 9.30
C ILE A 151 12.94 -12.04 7.82
N PRO A 152 12.74 -13.12 7.03
CA PRO A 152 12.99 -13.08 5.59
C PRO A 152 12.15 -11.98 4.90
N ILE A 153 12.81 -11.14 4.08
CA ILE A 153 12.16 -10.03 3.37
C ILE A 153 12.42 -10.15 1.87
N THR A 154 11.37 -10.02 1.08
CA THR A 154 11.46 -9.67 -0.35
C THR A 154 11.08 -8.21 -0.51
N MET A 155 12.05 -7.39 -0.91
CA MET A 155 11.82 -6.00 -1.26
C MET A 155 11.50 -5.91 -2.76
N VAL A 156 10.26 -5.57 -3.09
CA VAL A 156 9.82 -5.27 -4.46
C VAL A 156 10.06 -3.78 -4.71
N CYS A 157 11.27 -3.46 -5.13
CA CYS A 157 11.75 -2.08 -5.27
C CYS A 157 11.37 -1.45 -6.63
N LEU A 158 11.67 -0.15 -6.78
CA LEU A 158 11.41 0.59 -8.02
C LEU A 158 12.05 -0.07 -9.25
N ASP A 159 13.22 -0.70 -9.10
CA ASP A 159 13.91 -1.40 -10.19
C ASP A 159 13.08 -2.55 -10.79
N ALA A 160 12.19 -3.15 -9.99
CA ALA A 160 11.23 -4.15 -10.45
C ALA A 160 9.94 -3.48 -10.94
N THR A 161 9.36 -2.58 -10.14
CA THR A 161 8.03 -2.01 -10.40
C THR A 161 8.02 -1.07 -11.62
N HIS A 162 9.11 -0.39 -11.91
CA HIS A 162 9.27 0.42 -13.13
C HIS A 162 9.26 -0.43 -14.43
N ARG A 163 9.35 -1.76 -14.33
CA ARG A 163 9.18 -2.69 -15.45
C ARG A 163 7.76 -3.22 -15.60
N ALA A 164 6.93 -3.06 -14.57
CA ALA A 164 5.52 -3.45 -14.59
C ALA A 164 4.66 -2.31 -15.12
N LEU A 165 4.72 -2.07 -16.43
CA LEU A 165 4.05 -0.95 -17.08
C LEU A 165 2.68 -1.34 -17.63
N THR A 166 1.69 -0.49 -17.38
CA THR A 166 0.31 -0.65 -17.85
C THR A 166 -0.03 0.44 -18.86
N GLY A 167 0.06 0.07 -20.15
CA GLY A 167 -0.20 0.97 -21.26
C GLY A 167 -1.59 0.80 -21.88
N GLU A 168 -1.80 1.45 -23.04
CA GLU A 168 -3.10 1.53 -23.73
C GLU A 168 -3.74 0.16 -24.01
N ALA A 169 -2.95 -0.87 -24.31
CA ALA A 169 -3.49 -2.22 -24.55
C ALA A 169 -4.16 -2.81 -23.29
N ALA A 170 -3.61 -2.55 -22.10
CA ALA A 170 -4.23 -2.97 -20.85
C ALA A 170 -5.50 -2.17 -20.56
N MET A 171 -5.50 -0.86 -20.84
CA MET A 171 -6.71 -0.02 -20.71
C MET A 171 -7.84 -0.53 -21.60
N LYS A 172 -7.57 -0.85 -22.86
CA LYS A 172 -8.57 -1.44 -23.77
C LYS A 172 -9.14 -2.76 -23.25
N ARG A 173 -8.31 -3.59 -22.61
CA ARG A 173 -8.77 -4.86 -22.00
C ARG A 173 -9.68 -4.60 -20.79
N LEU A 174 -9.32 -3.62 -19.94
CA LEU A 174 -10.14 -3.23 -18.81
C LEU A 174 -11.49 -2.67 -19.26
N ASP A 175 -11.50 -1.78 -20.25
CA ASP A 175 -12.74 -1.23 -20.83
C ASP A 175 -13.62 -2.34 -21.43
N ALA A 176 -13.01 -3.31 -22.13
CA ALA A 176 -13.72 -4.43 -22.73
C ALA A 176 -14.29 -5.44 -21.72
N ALA A 177 -13.75 -5.46 -20.49
CA ALA A 177 -14.25 -6.36 -19.44
C ALA A 177 -15.68 -6.02 -18.98
N GLY A 178 -16.14 -4.77 -19.16
CA GLY A 178 -17.51 -4.33 -18.92
C GLY A 178 -17.97 -4.37 -17.46
N THR A 179 -17.07 -4.59 -16.51
CA THR A 179 -17.39 -4.63 -15.08
C THR A 179 -17.08 -3.30 -14.40
N LEU A 180 -17.81 -2.96 -13.34
CA LEU A 180 -17.57 -1.73 -12.59
C LEU A 180 -16.15 -1.66 -12.01
N PRO A 181 -15.59 -2.73 -11.39
CA PRO A 181 -14.21 -2.71 -10.93
C PRO A 181 -13.19 -2.42 -12.03
N ALA A 182 -13.35 -3.05 -13.20
CA ALA A 182 -12.46 -2.83 -14.34
C ALA A 182 -12.51 -1.39 -14.85
N LYS A 183 -13.71 -0.82 -14.94
CA LYS A 183 -13.88 0.59 -15.33
C LYS A 183 -13.21 1.54 -14.35
N ILE A 184 -13.49 1.40 -13.05
CA ILE A 184 -12.89 2.25 -12.01
C ILE A 184 -11.36 2.12 -12.04
N PHE A 185 -10.84 0.90 -12.13
CA PHE A 185 -9.39 0.68 -12.20
C PHE A 185 -8.76 1.33 -13.44
N ALA A 186 -9.42 1.26 -14.61
CA ALA A 186 -8.97 1.96 -15.81
C ALA A 186 -8.96 3.49 -15.62
N ASP A 187 -9.98 4.04 -14.98
CA ASP A 187 -10.08 5.48 -14.74
C ASP A 187 -8.99 5.96 -13.76
N LEU A 188 -8.73 5.22 -12.69
CA LEU A 188 -7.61 5.48 -11.76
C LEU A 188 -6.25 5.43 -12.46
N LEU A 189 -6.02 4.43 -13.32
CA LEU A 189 -4.78 4.31 -14.07
C LEU A 189 -4.60 5.44 -15.09
N ARG A 190 -5.68 5.92 -15.72
CA ARG A 190 -5.62 7.09 -16.62
C ARG A 190 -5.22 8.36 -15.87
N PHE A 191 -5.79 8.57 -14.68
CA PHE A 191 -5.39 9.68 -13.82
C PHE A 191 -3.91 9.57 -13.42
N TYR A 192 -3.49 8.40 -12.96
CA TYR A 192 -2.11 8.14 -12.56
C TYR A 192 -1.10 8.27 -13.72
N ALA A 193 -1.53 7.99 -14.95
CA ALA A 193 -0.70 8.14 -16.15
C ALA A 193 -0.27 9.59 -16.41
N ILE A 194 -1.04 10.59 -15.96
CA ILE A 194 -0.70 12.01 -16.09
C ILE A 194 0.63 12.27 -15.39
N PHE A 195 0.77 11.84 -14.13
CA PHE A 195 2.02 11.99 -13.38
C PHE A 195 3.22 11.32 -14.07
N HIS A 196 3.05 10.07 -14.56
CA HIS A 196 4.13 9.36 -15.24
C HIS A 196 4.55 10.02 -16.54
N LYS A 197 3.59 10.56 -17.29
CA LYS A 197 3.87 11.31 -18.51
C LYS A 197 4.63 12.59 -18.21
N ASP A 198 4.18 13.37 -17.23
CA ASP A 198 4.77 14.66 -16.89
C ASP A 198 6.17 14.51 -16.25
N ARG A 199 6.35 13.47 -15.41
CA ARG A 199 7.58 13.27 -14.64
C ARG A 199 8.66 12.52 -15.41
N TYR A 200 8.29 11.51 -16.20
CA TYR A 200 9.22 10.56 -16.80
C TYR A 200 9.12 10.50 -18.33
N ASP A 201 8.16 11.20 -18.93
CA ASP A 201 7.78 11.06 -20.34
C ASP A 201 7.46 9.62 -20.77
N TRP A 202 6.92 8.82 -19.83
CA TRP A 202 6.58 7.43 -20.09
C TRP A 202 5.25 7.31 -20.83
N PRO A 203 5.15 6.33 -21.76
CA PRO A 203 3.90 6.07 -22.48
C PRO A 203 2.90 5.23 -21.69
N ALA A 204 3.26 4.81 -20.47
CA ALA A 204 2.49 3.89 -19.63
C ALA A 204 2.77 4.16 -18.15
N SER A 205 1.85 3.77 -17.29
CA SER A 205 1.99 3.88 -15.84
C SER A 205 2.70 2.66 -15.26
N ALA A 206 3.59 2.86 -14.30
CA ALA A 206 4.07 1.77 -13.47
C ALA A 206 2.97 1.32 -12.49
N VAL A 207 2.79 0.02 -12.32
CA VAL A 207 1.92 -0.57 -11.32
C VAL A 207 2.80 -1.14 -10.22
N HIS A 208 2.89 -0.41 -9.10
CA HIS A 208 3.87 -0.72 -8.06
C HIS A 208 3.45 -1.91 -7.19
N ASP A 209 2.16 -2.07 -6.92
CA ASP A 209 1.62 -2.96 -5.90
C ASP A 209 0.97 -4.24 -6.47
N ALA A 210 1.18 -4.52 -7.75
CA ALA A 210 0.60 -5.68 -8.45
C ALA A 210 1.51 -6.90 -8.47
#